data_bfd1e63160d3179f56862335a205f17e
#
_entry.id   bfd1e63160d3179f56862335a205f17e
#
_cell.length_a   1.000
_cell.length_b   1.000
_cell.length_c   1.000
_cell.angle_alpha   90.00
_cell.angle_beta   90.00
_cell.angle_gamma   90.00
#
_symmetry.space_group_name_H-M   'P 1'
#
loop_
_entity.id
_entity.type
_entity.pdbx_description
1 polymer ?
#
loop_
_entity_poly.entity_id
_entity_poly.type
_entity_poly.pdbx_seq_one_letter_code
_entity_poly.pdbx_strand_id
1 'polypeptide(L)'
;MVQALSSYRSLSFWHDTVGDDLTPRSSLDGDLDVDVAIVGGGLTGLWTAWSLLQAAPGTRVVILEREIAGFGASGRNGGWCSALFPTSSTGLAAKHGRDAAVAMRRAMINTVDEVGRAAAAAGIDCDFVKRGTVVYARDEVQRRAAMADVAATEAFGAGLDGVDTLEWWGPDRVRAAGAVGATFDPACARLHPAK
;
A
#
# COMPACT_ATOMS: atom_id res chain seq x y z
N MET A 1 -9.75 -31.86 -5.60
CA MET A 1 -8.55 -31.00 -5.52
C MET A 1 -8.44 -30.01 -6.69
N VAL A 2 -8.58 -30.44 -7.96
CA VAL A 2 -8.49 -29.55 -9.16
C VAL A 2 -9.57 -28.46 -9.17
N GLN A 3 -10.77 -28.74 -8.65
CA GLN A 3 -11.89 -27.79 -8.63
C GLN A 3 -11.69 -26.64 -7.61
N ALA A 4 -10.93 -26.85 -6.53
CA ALA A 4 -10.61 -25.82 -5.55
C ALA A 4 -9.55 -24.82 -6.08
N LEU A 5 -8.55 -25.30 -6.81
CA LEU A 5 -7.51 -24.45 -7.41
C LEU A 5 -8.09 -23.49 -8.47
N SER A 6 -9.04 -23.97 -9.29
CA SER A 6 -9.73 -23.07 -10.24
C SER A 6 -10.57 -22.00 -9.54
N SER A 7 -11.06 -22.26 -8.31
CA SER A 7 -11.86 -21.30 -7.56
C SER A 7 -11.01 -20.15 -6.99
N TYR A 8 -9.78 -20.42 -6.52
CA TYR A 8 -8.91 -19.35 -6.01
C TYR A 8 -8.44 -18.41 -7.12
N ARG A 9 -8.08 -18.91 -8.29
CA ARG A 9 -7.69 -18.05 -9.43
C ARG A 9 -8.82 -17.13 -9.88
N SER A 10 -10.06 -17.54 -9.74
CA SER A 10 -11.22 -16.70 -10.10
C SER A 10 -11.55 -15.57 -9.12
N LEU A 11 -10.85 -15.47 -7.98
CA LEU A 11 -11.14 -14.47 -6.93
C LEU A 11 -10.79 -13.04 -7.36
N SER A 12 -9.71 -12.86 -8.11
CA SER A 12 -9.26 -11.56 -8.57
C SER A 12 -8.28 -11.71 -9.74
N PHE A 13 -8.06 -10.60 -10.45
CA PHE A 13 -6.98 -10.50 -11.44
C PHE A 13 -5.62 -10.92 -10.86
N TRP A 14 -5.35 -10.57 -9.61
CA TRP A 14 -4.10 -10.89 -8.95
C TRP A 14 -3.92 -12.38 -8.67
N HIS A 15 -4.97 -13.07 -8.22
CA HIS A 15 -4.93 -14.52 -8.04
C HIS A 15 -4.87 -15.28 -9.37
N ASP A 16 -5.44 -14.73 -10.44
CA ASP A 16 -5.35 -15.33 -11.77
C ASP A 16 -3.95 -15.22 -12.37
N THR A 17 -3.29 -14.09 -12.12
CA THR A 17 -2.00 -13.74 -12.75
C THR A 17 -0.77 -14.03 -11.90
N VAL A 18 -0.92 -14.34 -10.61
CA VAL A 18 0.20 -14.81 -9.80
C VAL A 18 0.68 -16.17 -10.33
N GLY A 19 1.95 -16.32 -10.59
CA GLY A 19 2.53 -17.56 -11.11
C GLY A 19 2.61 -18.70 -10.07
N ASP A 20 2.29 -18.41 -8.81
CA ASP A 20 2.48 -19.31 -7.68
C ASP A 20 1.44 -20.42 -7.59
N ASP A 21 1.76 -21.45 -6.83
CA ASP A 21 0.81 -22.48 -6.42
C ASP A 21 -0.14 -21.91 -5.35
N LEU A 22 -1.44 -21.93 -5.65
CA LEU A 22 -2.51 -21.49 -4.76
C LEU A 22 -3.10 -22.64 -3.95
N THR A 23 -2.40 -23.78 -3.84
CA THR A 23 -2.83 -24.90 -2.99
C THR A 23 -2.80 -24.47 -1.52
N PRO A 24 -3.90 -24.62 -0.78
CA PRO A 24 -3.90 -24.38 0.66
C PRO A 24 -2.83 -25.21 1.37
N ARG A 25 -2.18 -24.65 2.34
CA ARG A 25 -1.24 -25.37 3.20
C ARG A 25 -1.99 -26.40 4.05
N SER A 26 -1.27 -27.40 4.54
CA SER A 26 -1.84 -28.43 5.44
C SER A 26 -2.46 -27.78 6.68
N SER A 27 -3.56 -28.36 7.14
CA SER A 27 -4.14 -28.00 8.43
C SER A 27 -3.17 -28.28 9.58
N LEU A 28 -3.35 -27.58 10.68
CA LEU A 28 -2.63 -27.88 11.92
C LEU A 28 -3.13 -29.23 12.47
N ASP A 29 -2.22 -30.16 12.68
CA ASP A 29 -2.56 -31.55 13.08
C ASP A 29 -2.74 -31.71 14.60
N GLY A 30 -2.73 -30.64 15.39
CA GLY A 30 -2.86 -30.68 16.84
C GLY A 30 -2.33 -29.40 17.49
N ASP A 31 -2.09 -29.47 18.79
CA ASP A 31 -1.54 -28.36 19.55
C ASP A 31 -0.10 -28.06 19.13
N LEU A 32 0.24 -26.77 19.06
CA LEU A 32 1.55 -26.30 18.69
C LEU A 32 2.04 -25.23 19.66
N ASP A 33 3.19 -25.47 20.29
CA ASP A 33 3.87 -24.48 21.12
C ASP A 33 4.73 -23.56 20.27
N VAL A 34 4.38 -22.28 20.26
CA VAL A 34 5.09 -21.21 19.56
C VAL A 34 5.20 -19.97 20.42
N ASP A 35 6.12 -19.06 20.05
CA ASP A 35 6.28 -17.82 20.78
C ASP A 35 5.23 -16.78 20.33
N VAL A 36 4.83 -16.82 19.04
CA VAL A 36 3.81 -15.92 18.48
C VAL A 36 2.92 -16.67 17.51
N ALA A 37 1.60 -16.62 17.75
CA ALA A 37 0.59 -17.09 16.81
C ALA A 37 -0.14 -15.89 16.18
N ILE A 38 -0.18 -15.83 14.86
CA ILE A 38 -0.84 -14.79 14.08
C ILE A 38 -2.05 -15.41 13.38
N VAL A 39 -3.23 -14.84 13.59
CA VAL A 39 -4.46 -15.28 12.92
C VAL A 39 -4.72 -14.41 11.69
N GLY A 40 -4.67 -15.04 10.53
CA GLY A 40 -4.88 -14.42 9.23
C GLY A 40 -3.59 -14.18 8.43
N GLY A 41 -3.54 -14.73 7.22
CA GLY A 41 -2.44 -14.61 6.25
C GLY A 41 -2.62 -13.44 5.27
N GLY A 42 -3.22 -12.34 5.70
CA GLY A 42 -3.26 -11.10 4.93
C GLY A 42 -1.98 -10.27 5.10
N LEU A 43 -1.87 -9.13 4.42
CA LEU A 43 -0.69 -8.25 4.47
C LEU A 43 -0.29 -7.91 5.91
N THR A 44 -1.25 -7.59 6.79
CA THR A 44 -0.94 -7.26 8.18
C THR A 44 -0.27 -8.42 8.91
N GLY A 45 -0.80 -9.64 8.78
CA GLY A 45 -0.22 -10.82 9.43
C GLY A 45 1.16 -11.18 8.87
N LEU A 46 1.30 -11.13 7.56
CA LEU A 46 2.56 -11.42 6.86
C LEU A 46 3.66 -10.40 7.22
N TRP A 47 3.34 -9.09 7.19
CA TRP A 47 4.28 -8.04 7.59
C TRP A 47 4.65 -8.12 9.08
N THR A 48 3.70 -8.49 9.94
CA THR A 48 3.99 -8.71 11.36
C THR A 48 4.98 -9.85 11.55
N ALA A 49 4.74 -10.99 10.92
CA ALA A 49 5.66 -12.14 10.98
C ALA A 49 7.04 -11.78 10.42
N TRP A 50 7.09 -11.15 9.25
CA TRP A 50 8.34 -10.68 8.63
C TRP A 50 9.13 -9.78 9.56
N SER A 51 8.50 -8.74 10.10
CA SER A 51 9.16 -7.76 10.97
C SER A 51 9.66 -8.39 12.28
N LEU A 52 8.87 -9.31 12.87
CA LEU A 52 9.29 -10.05 14.06
C LEU A 52 10.53 -10.91 13.79
N LEU A 53 10.55 -11.63 12.67
CA LEU A 53 11.67 -12.48 12.29
C LEU A 53 12.92 -11.68 11.90
N GLN A 54 12.77 -10.46 11.36
CA GLN A 54 13.90 -9.56 11.15
C GLN A 54 14.48 -9.04 12.48
N ALA A 55 13.60 -8.69 13.42
CA ALA A 55 14.02 -8.15 14.72
C ALA A 55 14.54 -9.24 15.69
N ALA A 56 13.98 -10.44 15.63
CA ALA A 56 14.29 -11.56 16.51
C ALA A 56 14.23 -12.90 15.71
N PRO A 57 15.30 -13.26 14.98
CA PRO A 57 15.30 -14.43 14.08
C PRO A 57 15.05 -15.79 14.77
N GLY A 58 15.25 -15.85 16.08
CA GLY A 58 14.98 -17.07 16.87
C GLY A 58 13.52 -17.26 17.29
N THR A 59 12.65 -16.30 17.01
CA THR A 59 11.22 -16.37 17.38
C THR A 59 10.48 -17.43 16.57
N ARG A 60 9.79 -18.35 17.23
CA ARG A 60 8.93 -19.33 16.57
C ARG A 60 7.58 -18.69 16.27
N VAL A 61 7.33 -18.38 15.02
CA VAL A 61 6.09 -17.72 14.55
C VAL A 61 5.26 -18.69 13.74
N VAL A 62 3.97 -18.79 14.02
CA VAL A 62 3.00 -19.48 13.16
C VAL A 62 1.96 -18.49 12.65
N ILE A 63 1.61 -18.60 11.37
CA ILE A 63 0.47 -17.91 10.78
C ILE A 63 -0.62 -18.92 10.49
N LEU A 64 -1.81 -18.70 11.06
CA LEU A 64 -2.98 -19.54 10.85
C LEU A 64 -3.91 -18.85 9.86
N GLU A 65 -3.99 -19.38 8.64
CA GLU A 65 -4.86 -18.88 7.57
C GLU A 65 -5.87 -19.97 7.19
N ARG A 66 -7.13 -19.60 7.05
CA ARG A 66 -8.21 -20.54 6.77
C ARG A 66 -8.20 -21.03 5.32
N GLU A 67 -7.80 -20.18 4.39
CA GLU A 67 -7.85 -20.41 2.94
C GLU A 67 -6.41 -20.45 2.37
N ILE A 68 -6.00 -19.39 1.75
CA ILE A 68 -4.65 -19.15 1.21
C ILE A 68 -4.13 -17.78 1.66
N ALA A 69 -2.83 -17.58 1.68
CA ALA A 69 -2.26 -16.26 1.92
C ALA A 69 -2.82 -15.24 0.90
N GLY A 70 -3.21 -14.07 1.41
CA GLY A 70 -3.80 -13.04 0.55
C GLY A 70 -5.25 -13.31 0.09
N PHE A 71 -5.93 -14.33 0.58
CA PHE A 71 -7.32 -14.65 0.19
C PHE A 71 -8.27 -13.47 0.31
N GLY A 72 -8.15 -12.67 1.37
CA GLY A 72 -9.01 -11.52 1.65
C GLY A 72 -8.73 -10.30 0.79
N ALA A 73 -8.95 -9.11 1.36
CA ALA A 73 -8.70 -7.83 0.70
C ALA A 73 -7.24 -7.66 0.25
N SER A 74 -6.29 -8.33 0.90
CA SER A 74 -4.87 -8.27 0.59
C SER A 74 -4.54 -8.71 -0.84
N GLY A 75 -5.19 -9.75 -1.36
CA GLY A 75 -5.02 -10.21 -2.74
C GLY A 75 -6.12 -9.74 -3.70
N ARG A 76 -6.99 -8.81 -3.28
CA ARG A 76 -8.14 -8.32 -4.07
C ARG A 76 -8.26 -6.80 -4.11
N ASN A 77 -7.17 -6.09 -3.80
CA ASN A 77 -7.12 -4.63 -3.82
C ASN A 77 -6.71 -4.10 -5.22
N GLY A 78 -6.53 -2.79 -5.33
CA GLY A 78 -6.17 -2.15 -6.60
C GLY A 78 -4.68 -2.25 -6.98
N GLY A 79 -3.84 -2.90 -6.18
CA GLY A 79 -2.38 -2.94 -6.40
C GLY A 79 -1.70 -1.58 -6.19
N TRP A 80 -2.33 -0.70 -5.44
CA TRP A 80 -1.81 0.62 -5.09
C TRP A 80 -1.06 0.58 -3.76
N CYS A 81 0.18 1.04 -3.79
CA CYS A 81 0.98 1.34 -2.61
C CYS A 81 1.18 2.85 -2.56
N SER A 82 0.46 3.54 -1.70
CA SER A 82 0.47 5.00 -1.67
C SER A 82 0.61 5.54 -0.25
N ALA A 83 1.11 6.77 -0.15
CA ALA A 83 1.25 7.49 1.11
C ALA A 83 -0.07 8.15 1.59
N LEU A 84 -1.21 7.78 1.00
CA LEU A 84 -2.51 8.27 1.44
C LEU A 84 -2.81 7.84 2.88
N PHE A 85 -3.31 8.78 3.66
CA PHE A 85 -3.82 8.54 5.01
C PHE A 85 -5.26 9.05 5.12
N PRO A 86 -6.15 8.34 5.82
CA PRO A 86 -7.58 8.68 5.84
C PRO A 86 -7.91 10.05 6.41
N THR A 87 -7.03 10.58 7.29
CA THR A 87 -7.19 11.89 7.91
C THR A 87 -6.22 12.87 7.26
N SER A 88 -6.70 14.06 6.87
CA SER A 88 -5.85 15.11 6.32
C SER A 88 -4.76 15.55 7.30
N SER A 89 -3.66 16.07 6.78
CA SER A 89 -2.55 16.59 7.61
C SER A 89 -3.03 17.70 8.56
N THR A 90 -3.95 18.55 8.12
CA THR A 90 -4.58 19.57 8.96
C THR A 90 -5.43 18.98 10.08
N GLY A 91 -6.19 17.91 9.79
CA GLY A 91 -6.99 17.19 10.78
C GLY A 91 -6.11 16.48 11.82
N LEU A 92 -5.01 15.88 11.39
CA LEU A 92 -4.01 15.30 12.30
C LEU A 92 -3.36 16.38 13.18
N ALA A 93 -2.98 17.52 12.59
CA ALA A 93 -2.38 18.62 13.33
C ALA A 93 -3.33 19.24 14.37
N ALA A 94 -4.60 19.36 14.03
CA ALA A 94 -5.62 19.86 14.97
C ALA A 94 -5.79 18.93 16.18
N LYS A 95 -5.63 17.62 15.99
CA LYS A 95 -5.83 16.60 17.04
C LYS A 95 -4.56 16.30 17.82
N HIS A 96 -3.40 16.28 17.19
CA HIS A 96 -2.16 15.74 17.74
C HIS A 96 -0.98 16.74 17.70
N GLY A 97 -1.20 17.94 17.17
CA GLY A 97 -0.15 18.92 16.94
C GLY A 97 0.54 18.76 15.57
N ARG A 98 1.17 19.85 15.12
CA ARG A 98 1.82 19.92 13.80
C ARG A 98 2.94 18.89 13.65
N ASP A 99 3.80 18.77 14.65
CA ASP A 99 4.98 17.89 14.59
C ASP A 99 4.58 16.42 14.44
N ALA A 100 3.53 15.98 15.16
CA ALA A 100 3.00 14.63 15.04
C ALA A 100 2.38 14.39 13.66
N ALA A 101 1.69 15.37 13.08
CA ALA A 101 1.13 15.26 11.74
C ALA A 101 2.23 15.20 10.67
N VAL A 102 3.29 16.00 10.79
CA VAL A 102 4.47 15.97 9.92
C VAL A 102 5.17 14.60 10.03
N ALA A 103 5.38 14.09 11.24
CA ALA A 103 5.98 12.78 11.47
C ALA A 103 5.16 11.64 10.84
N MET A 104 3.84 11.68 10.99
CA MET A 104 2.94 10.69 10.35
C MET A 104 3.03 10.76 8.83
N ARG A 105 2.97 11.96 8.24
CA ARG A 105 3.06 12.11 6.78
C ARG A 105 4.39 11.59 6.25
N ARG A 106 5.50 11.90 6.91
CA ARG A 106 6.83 11.38 6.57
C ARG A 106 6.87 9.85 6.66
N ALA A 107 6.31 9.27 7.71
CA ALA A 107 6.23 7.82 7.86
C ALA A 107 5.45 7.17 6.73
N MET A 108 4.32 7.75 6.31
CA MET A 108 3.52 7.23 5.18
C MET A 108 4.28 7.29 3.85
N ILE A 109 5.00 8.38 3.57
CA ILE A 109 5.82 8.51 2.36
C ILE A 109 6.95 7.48 2.36
N ASN A 110 7.66 7.34 3.48
CA ASN A 110 8.76 6.39 3.63
C ASN A 110 8.28 4.93 3.54
N THR A 111 7.04 4.65 3.97
CA THR A 111 6.46 3.31 3.87
C THR A 111 6.36 2.82 2.43
N VAL A 112 6.10 3.69 1.46
CA VAL A 112 6.08 3.31 0.04
C VAL A 112 7.45 2.82 -0.42
N ASP A 113 8.53 3.50 -0.02
CA ASP A 113 9.90 3.09 -0.34
C ASP A 113 10.28 1.81 0.41
N GLU A 114 9.86 1.70 1.67
CA GLU A 114 10.12 0.51 2.50
C GLU A 114 9.48 -0.74 1.91
N VAL A 115 8.26 -0.67 1.39
CA VAL A 115 7.62 -1.80 0.71
C VAL A 115 8.46 -2.28 -0.48
N GLY A 116 8.92 -1.36 -1.33
CA GLY A 116 9.79 -1.71 -2.46
C GLY A 116 11.13 -2.30 -2.01
N ARG A 117 11.75 -1.71 -0.98
CA ARG A 117 13.00 -2.19 -0.42
C ARG A 117 12.89 -3.59 0.19
N ALA A 118 11.83 -3.83 0.96
CA ALA A 118 11.60 -5.12 1.61
C ALA A 118 11.31 -6.22 0.58
N ALA A 119 10.48 -5.93 -0.43
CA ALA A 119 10.21 -6.88 -1.52
C ALA A 119 11.51 -7.26 -2.24
N ALA A 120 12.33 -6.28 -2.61
CA ALA A 120 13.61 -6.53 -3.26
C ALA A 120 14.58 -7.34 -2.37
N ALA A 121 14.68 -7.00 -1.07
CA ALA A 121 15.52 -7.72 -0.12
C ALA A 121 15.08 -9.17 0.10
N ALA A 122 13.77 -9.44 0.01
CA ALA A 122 13.19 -10.78 0.10
C ALA A 122 13.22 -11.55 -1.23
N GLY A 123 13.69 -10.93 -2.32
CA GLY A 123 13.68 -11.55 -3.65
C GLY A 123 12.27 -11.69 -4.24
N ILE A 124 11.32 -10.88 -3.79
CA ILE A 124 9.93 -10.89 -4.27
C ILE A 124 9.81 -9.95 -5.49
N ASP A 125 9.66 -10.54 -6.67
CA ASP A 125 9.33 -9.80 -7.89
C ASP A 125 7.81 -9.53 -7.96
N CYS A 126 7.36 -8.51 -7.26
CA CYS A 126 5.96 -8.10 -7.22
C CYS A 126 5.63 -6.98 -8.21
N ASP A 127 6.38 -6.81 -9.27
CA ASP A 127 6.18 -5.74 -10.28
C ASP A 127 6.14 -4.33 -9.64
N PHE A 128 6.89 -4.11 -8.57
CA PHE A 128 6.92 -2.82 -7.88
C PHE A 128 7.48 -1.72 -8.75
N VAL A 129 6.68 -0.67 -8.99
CA VAL A 129 7.11 0.51 -9.76
C VAL A 129 6.59 1.77 -9.10
N LYS A 130 7.51 2.56 -8.50
CA LYS A 130 7.20 3.88 -7.95
C LYS A 130 7.35 4.95 -9.03
N ARG A 131 6.21 5.45 -9.53
CA ARG A 131 6.16 6.52 -10.54
C ARG A 131 5.08 7.57 -10.25
N GLY A 132 4.54 7.54 -9.05
CA GLY A 132 3.51 8.47 -8.62
C GLY A 132 2.12 8.13 -9.16
N THR A 133 1.17 9.01 -8.86
CA THR A 133 -0.21 8.94 -9.33
C THR A 133 -0.65 10.29 -9.88
N VAL A 134 -1.51 10.25 -10.88
CA VAL A 134 -2.11 11.43 -11.51
C VAL A 134 -3.62 11.39 -11.28
N VAL A 135 -4.17 12.46 -10.71
CA VAL A 135 -5.62 12.60 -10.51
C VAL A 135 -6.12 13.76 -11.37
N TYR A 136 -6.94 13.44 -12.36
CA TYR A 136 -7.47 14.44 -13.30
C TYR A 136 -8.60 15.26 -12.70
N ALA A 137 -8.51 16.59 -12.84
CA ALA A 137 -9.62 17.50 -12.65
C ALA A 137 -10.39 17.66 -13.97
N ARG A 138 -11.69 17.38 -13.94
CA ARG A 138 -12.57 17.39 -15.13
C ARG A 138 -13.38 18.67 -15.28
N ASP A 139 -13.50 19.43 -14.23
CA ASP A 139 -14.24 20.68 -14.18
C ASP A 139 -13.58 21.69 -13.24
N GLU A 140 -14.13 22.90 -13.19
CA GLU A 140 -13.61 24.01 -12.40
C GLU A 140 -13.78 23.78 -10.89
N VAL A 141 -14.75 22.97 -10.45
CA VAL A 141 -14.94 22.65 -9.03
C VAL A 141 -13.80 21.74 -8.57
N GLN A 142 -13.52 20.68 -9.35
CA GLN A 142 -12.41 19.77 -9.09
C GLN A 142 -11.05 20.48 -9.20
N ARG A 143 -10.88 21.39 -10.16
CA ARG A 143 -9.65 22.19 -10.27
C ARG A 143 -9.41 23.01 -9.01
N ARG A 144 -10.43 23.71 -8.50
CA ARG A 144 -10.29 24.51 -7.28
C ARG A 144 -9.96 23.67 -6.06
N ALA A 145 -10.61 22.51 -5.92
CA ALA A 145 -10.31 21.57 -4.84
C ALA A 145 -8.86 21.07 -4.93
N ALA A 146 -8.43 20.64 -6.11
CA ALA A 146 -7.07 20.15 -6.35
C ALA A 146 -6.00 21.23 -6.05
N MET A 147 -6.24 22.47 -6.45
CA MET A 147 -5.31 23.58 -6.15
C MET A 147 -5.28 23.92 -4.65
N ALA A 148 -6.42 23.78 -3.96
CA ALA A 148 -6.44 23.95 -2.50
C ALA A 148 -5.65 22.84 -1.79
N ASP A 149 -5.71 21.59 -2.27
CA ASP A 149 -4.92 20.48 -1.76
C ASP A 149 -3.41 20.70 -1.99
N VAL A 150 -3.03 21.19 -3.17
CA VAL A 150 -1.63 21.56 -3.45
C VAL A 150 -1.15 22.62 -2.48
N ALA A 151 -1.89 23.72 -2.32
CA ALA A 151 -1.53 24.79 -1.41
C ALA A 151 -1.46 24.33 0.07
N ALA A 152 -2.38 23.44 0.48
CA ALA A 152 -2.35 22.86 1.82
C ALA A 152 -1.11 21.96 2.02
N THR A 153 -0.74 21.18 1.01
CA THR A 153 0.46 20.32 1.03
C THR A 153 1.73 21.17 1.10
N GLU A 154 1.84 22.22 0.30
CA GLU A 154 2.97 23.18 0.35
C GLU A 154 3.09 23.83 1.73
N ALA A 155 1.99 24.31 2.29
CA ALA A 155 1.97 24.92 3.62
C ALA A 155 2.37 23.94 4.73
N PHE A 156 2.09 22.66 4.54
CA PHE A 156 2.48 21.58 5.45
C PHE A 156 3.91 21.11 5.19
N GLY A 157 4.32 21.09 3.92
CA GLY A 157 5.58 20.53 3.42
C GLY A 157 6.85 21.27 3.89
N ALA A 158 6.72 22.50 4.40
CA ALA A 158 7.84 23.25 4.97
C ALA A 158 8.57 22.52 6.14
N GLY A 159 7.99 21.44 6.67
CA GLY A 159 8.62 20.56 7.69
C GLY A 159 9.05 19.19 7.15
N LEU A 160 8.94 18.94 5.84
CA LEU A 160 9.18 17.65 5.21
C LEU A 160 10.39 17.67 4.25
N ASP A 161 11.17 18.75 4.22
CA ASP A 161 12.42 18.89 3.45
C ASP A 161 12.24 18.52 1.96
N GLY A 162 11.09 18.90 1.37
CA GLY A 162 10.75 18.62 -0.03
C GLY A 162 10.36 17.16 -0.32
N VAL A 163 10.19 16.33 0.70
CA VAL A 163 9.79 14.91 0.53
C VAL A 163 8.31 14.76 0.21
N ASP A 164 7.47 15.70 0.66
CA ASP A 164 6.04 15.73 0.35
C ASP A 164 5.75 16.78 -0.70
N THR A 165 5.54 16.35 -1.93
CA THR A 165 5.23 17.24 -3.04
C THR A 165 3.97 16.78 -3.73
N LEU A 166 2.95 17.64 -3.75
CA LEU A 166 1.79 17.49 -4.61
C LEU A 166 1.86 18.59 -5.67
N GLU A 167 2.04 18.20 -6.92
CA GLU A 167 2.16 19.15 -8.02
C GLU A 167 0.81 19.41 -8.70
N TRP A 168 0.57 20.64 -9.11
CA TRP A 168 -0.48 20.93 -10.10
C TRP A 168 0.09 20.88 -11.52
N TRP A 169 -0.54 20.09 -12.38
CA TRP A 169 -0.27 20.03 -13.80
C TRP A 169 -1.39 20.72 -14.57
N GLY A 170 -1.06 21.83 -15.22
CA GLY A 170 -2.00 22.57 -16.06
C GLY A 170 -2.39 21.82 -17.33
N PRO A 171 -3.37 22.36 -18.11
CA PRO A 171 -3.91 21.71 -19.30
C PRO A 171 -2.86 21.42 -20.37
N ASP A 172 -1.82 22.23 -20.46
CA ASP A 172 -0.73 22.04 -21.44
C ASP A 172 0.13 20.81 -21.15
N ARG A 173 0.24 20.42 -19.87
CA ARG A 173 0.96 19.21 -19.44
C ARG A 173 0.07 17.99 -19.45
N VAL A 174 -1.24 18.18 -19.29
CA VAL A 174 -2.23 17.10 -19.18
C VAL A 174 -2.86 16.85 -20.55
N ARG A 175 -2.42 15.78 -21.24
CA ARG A 175 -2.93 15.41 -22.56
C ARG A 175 -4.13 14.47 -22.51
N ALA A 176 -5.02 14.64 -21.50
CA ALA A 176 -6.23 13.82 -21.36
C ALA A 176 -7.46 14.59 -21.83
N ALA A 177 -8.25 14.02 -22.74
CA ALA A 177 -9.48 14.64 -23.23
C ALA A 177 -10.46 14.95 -22.08
N GLY A 178 -10.97 16.17 -22.03
CA GLY A 178 -11.92 16.62 -21.03
C GLY A 178 -11.34 16.87 -19.63
N ALA A 179 -10.01 16.93 -19.48
CA ALA A 179 -9.37 17.37 -18.24
C ALA A 179 -8.97 18.85 -18.33
N VAL A 180 -9.23 19.58 -17.27
CA VAL A 180 -8.81 20.99 -17.11
C VAL A 180 -7.47 21.11 -16.38
N GLY A 181 -6.92 19.99 -15.92
CA GLY A 181 -5.64 19.83 -15.26
C GLY A 181 -5.58 18.54 -14.45
N ALA A 182 -4.53 18.36 -13.67
CA ALA A 182 -4.37 17.20 -12.79
C ALA A 182 -3.48 17.56 -11.58
N THR A 183 -3.58 16.76 -10.53
CA THR A 183 -2.53 16.70 -9.50
C THR A 183 -1.63 15.50 -9.77
N PHE A 184 -0.35 15.64 -9.40
CA PHE A 184 0.61 14.54 -9.39
C PHE A 184 1.20 14.40 -8.00
N ASP A 185 1.09 13.18 -7.44
CA ASP A 185 1.72 12.79 -6.17
C ASP A 185 2.80 11.74 -6.46
N PRO A 186 4.09 12.03 -6.21
CA PRO A 186 5.18 11.08 -6.44
C PRO A 186 5.23 9.94 -5.41
N ALA A 187 4.58 10.10 -4.25
CA ALA A 187 4.60 9.13 -3.17
C ALA A 187 3.58 7.99 -3.39
N CYS A 188 3.62 7.40 -4.59
CA CYS A 188 2.77 6.29 -4.98
C CYS A 188 3.52 5.30 -5.87
N ALA A 189 3.26 4.02 -5.65
CA ALA A 189 3.74 2.91 -6.45
C ALA A 189 2.58 1.99 -6.85
N ARG A 190 2.78 1.22 -7.91
CA ARG A 190 1.98 0.03 -8.21
C ARG A 190 2.74 -1.22 -7.83
N LEU A 191 2.04 -2.27 -7.48
CA LEU A 191 2.60 -3.60 -7.27
C LEU A 191 1.54 -4.68 -7.52
N HIS A 192 2.00 -5.93 -7.62
CA HIS A 192 1.15 -7.11 -7.67
C HIS A 192 0.98 -7.66 -6.24
N PRO A 193 -0.17 -7.46 -5.59
CA PRO A 193 -0.31 -7.69 -4.16
C PRO A 193 -0.44 -9.17 -3.75
N ALA A 194 -0.51 -10.10 -4.72
CA ALA A 194 -0.57 -11.53 -4.46
C ALA A 194 0.76 -12.27 -4.68
N LYS A 195 1.80 -11.55 -5.08
CA LYS A 195 3.17 -12.09 -5.23
C LYS A 195 4.00 -12.04 -3.96
#